data_9afc8f1a1f896688a7194b3e1a441b00
#
_entry.id   9afc8f1a1f896688a7194b3e1a441b00
#
_cell.length_a   1.000
_cell.length_b   1.000
_cell.length_c   1.000
_cell.angle_alpha   90.00
_cell.angle_beta   90.00
_cell.angle_gamma   90.00
#
_symmetry.space_group_name_H-M   'P 1'
#
loop_
_entity.id
_entity.type
_entity.pdbx_description
1 polymer ?
#
loop_
_entity_poly.entity_id
_entity_poly.type
_entity_poly.pdbx_seq_one_letter_code
_entity_poly.pdbx_strand_id
1 'polypeptide(L)'
;MLRGYREAWSKAPYPPVFVTVDALIECAGHVLLIVRGRAPGKGLFALPGGFLEQRETVYQSALRELQEETGLHLLPGDIAHALKGVRVFDHPDRSQRGRVITHAHHFDLGARRLPEVSGSDDALSASWVPIGELAAMEDRFHDDHFHILDSFLGLTGT
;
A
#
# COMPACT_ATOMS: atom_id res chain seq x y z
N MET A 1 4.18 4.68 21.79
CA MET A 1 3.11 4.63 20.78
C MET A 1 2.77 3.22 20.35
N LEU A 2 3.68 2.50 19.72
CA LEU A 2 3.40 1.12 19.29
C LEU A 2 3.09 0.20 20.48
N ARG A 3 3.84 0.35 21.57
CA ARG A 3 3.63 -0.41 22.79
C ARG A 3 2.26 -0.16 23.39
N GLY A 4 1.83 1.10 23.51
CA GLY A 4 0.52 1.45 24.04
C GLY A 4 -0.62 0.92 23.17
N TYR A 5 -0.45 0.96 21.85
CA TYR A 5 -1.40 0.40 20.91
C TYR A 5 -1.59 -1.10 21.13
N ARG A 6 -0.48 -1.84 21.26
CA ARG A 6 -0.54 -3.29 21.48
C ARG A 6 -1.15 -3.63 22.83
N GLU A 7 -0.85 -2.85 23.88
CA GLU A 7 -1.44 -3.04 25.20
C GLU A 7 -2.95 -2.84 25.20
N ALA A 8 -3.43 -1.82 24.47
CA ALA A 8 -4.86 -1.57 24.37
C ALA A 8 -5.61 -2.77 23.76
N TRP A 9 -5.05 -3.37 22.72
CA TRP A 9 -5.66 -4.52 22.06
C TRP A 9 -5.49 -5.82 22.85
N SER A 10 -4.51 -5.91 23.74
CA SER A 10 -4.33 -7.10 24.58
C SER A 10 -5.50 -7.35 25.52
N LYS A 11 -6.34 -6.32 25.76
CA LYS A 11 -7.53 -6.41 26.61
C LYS A 11 -8.77 -6.92 25.87
N ALA A 12 -8.69 -7.14 24.58
CA ALA A 12 -9.78 -7.69 23.80
C ALA A 12 -10.06 -9.15 24.23
N PRO A 13 -11.31 -9.63 24.11
CA PRO A 13 -11.65 -11.02 24.48
C PRO A 13 -10.85 -12.05 23.70
N TYR A 14 -10.45 -11.71 22.47
CA TYR A 14 -9.64 -12.56 21.59
C TYR A 14 -8.53 -11.72 20.98
N PRO A 15 -7.36 -12.32 20.66
CA PRO A 15 -6.33 -11.60 19.93
C PRO A 15 -6.90 -11.09 18.60
N PRO A 16 -6.79 -9.79 18.31
CA PRO A 16 -7.36 -9.25 17.08
C PRO A 16 -6.54 -9.63 15.85
N VAL A 17 -7.22 -9.81 14.74
CA VAL A 17 -6.61 -9.91 13.41
C VAL A 17 -7.13 -8.75 12.59
N PHE A 18 -6.20 -7.92 12.09
CA PHE A 18 -6.58 -6.72 11.33
C PHE A 18 -6.47 -6.99 9.84
N VAL A 19 -7.35 -6.37 9.07
CA VAL A 19 -7.31 -6.40 7.61
C VAL A 19 -6.93 -5.02 7.11
N THR A 20 -5.92 -4.99 6.23
CA THR A 20 -5.53 -3.77 5.52
C THR A 20 -5.65 -3.99 4.03
N VAL A 21 -5.53 -2.90 3.29
CA VAL A 21 -5.46 -2.91 1.83
C VAL A 21 -4.25 -2.13 1.39
N ASP A 22 -3.67 -2.52 0.28
CA ASP A 22 -2.58 -1.80 -0.38
C ASP A 22 -2.88 -1.72 -1.87
N ALA A 23 -2.44 -0.65 -2.51
CA ALA A 23 -2.63 -0.45 -3.93
C ALA A 23 -1.28 -0.31 -4.62
N LEU A 24 -1.00 -1.19 -5.57
CA LEU A 24 0.17 -1.12 -6.44
C LEU A 24 -0.30 -0.62 -7.79
N ILE A 25 0.03 0.63 -8.12
CA ILE A 25 -0.39 1.26 -9.37
C ILE A 25 0.82 1.40 -10.28
N GLU A 26 0.78 0.74 -11.43
CA GLU A 26 1.77 0.92 -12.49
C GLU A 26 1.24 1.90 -13.54
N CYS A 27 2.12 2.73 -14.04
CA CYS A 27 1.83 3.60 -15.18
C CYS A 27 3.12 3.97 -15.88
N ALA A 28 3.19 3.74 -17.19
CA ALA A 28 4.33 4.14 -18.03
C ALA A 28 5.69 3.74 -17.43
N GLY A 29 5.81 2.51 -16.93
CA GLY A 29 7.05 2.01 -16.33
C GLY A 29 7.39 2.53 -14.95
N HIS A 30 6.42 3.13 -14.28
CA HIS A 30 6.57 3.68 -12.93
C HIS A 30 5.56 3.02 -11.98
N VAL A 31 5.84 3.11 -10.67
CA VAL A 31 4.87 2.75 -9.63
C VAL A 31 4.65 3.94 -8.72
N LEU A 32 3.44 4.03 -8.19
CA LEU A 32 3.06 5.10 -7.26
C LEU A 32 3.44 4.69 -5.84
N LEU A 33 4.29 5.49 -5.20
CA LEU A 33 4.71 5.27 -3.82
C LEU A 33 4.41 6.50 -2.98
N ILE A 34 4.21 6.27 -1.69
CA ILE A 34 4.12 7.33 -0.68
C ILE A 34 5.34 7.24 0.25
N VAL A 35 5.60 8.35 0.96
CA VAL A 35 6.50 8.37 2.10
C VAL A 35 5.63 8.51 3.34
N ARG A 36 5.79 7.58 4.28
CA ARG A 36 4.96 7.54 5.49
C ARG A 36 5.21 8.76 6.37
N GLY A 37 4.13 9.36 6.86
CA GLY A 37 4.19 10.52 7.77
C GLY A 37 4.04 10.16 9.24
N ARG A 38 3.79 8.89 9.59
CA ARG A 38 3.56 8.44 10.96
C ARG A 38 4.37 7.19 11.30
N ALA A 39 4.65 7.03 12.60
CA ALA A 39 5.16 5.77 13.13
C ALA A 39 4.07 4.68 13.08
N PRO A 40 4.41 3.40 12.92
CA PRO A 40 5.77 2.92 12.61
C PRO A 40 6.17 3.24 11.17
N GLY A 41 7.48 3.34 10.94
CA GLY A 41 8.01 3.50 9.58
C GLY A 41 7.95 4.91 9.02
N LYS A 42 7.84 5.95 9.88
CA LYS A 42 7.87 7.34 9.41
C LYS A 42 9.11 7.61 8.57
N GLY A 43 8.91 8.19 7.39
CA GLY A 43 10.00 8.50 6.46
C GLY A 43 10.34 7.36 5.50
N LEU A 44 9.75 6.19 5.65
CA LEU A 44 9.96 5.07 4.74
C LEU A 44 8.98 5.10 3.58
N PHE A 45 9.39 4.54 2.46
CA PHE A 45 8.52 4.35 1.31
C PHE A 45 7.50 3.24 1.59
N ALA A 46 6.32 3.39 1.01
CA ALA A 46 5.26 2.42 1.14
C ALA A 46 4.30 2.49 -0.06
N LEU A 47 3.54 1.42 -0.25
CA LEU A 47 2.38 1.45 -1.12
C LEU A 47 1.28 2.26 -0.44
N PRO A 48 0.47 3.02 -1.19
CA PRO A 48 -0.75 3.61 -0.63
C PRO A 48 -1.63 2.51 -0.06
N GLY A 49 -2.19 2.74 1.12
CA GLY A 49 -3.03 1.74 1.76
C GLY A 49 -3.40 2.11 3.19
N GLY A 50 -4.17 1.26 3.83
CA GLY A 50 -4.59 1.46 5.20
C GLY A 50 -5.56 0.39 5.67
N PHE A 51 -6.19 0.63 6.81
CA PHE A 51 -7.12 -0.32 7.40
C PHE A 51 -8.44 -0.37 6.64
N LEU A 52 -8.98 -1.59 6.54
CA LEU A 52 -10.33 -1.81 6.00
C LEU A 52 -11.36 -1.11 6.89
N GLU A 53 -12.26 -0.37 6.27
CA GLU A 53 -13.38 0.26 6.95
C GLU A 53 -14.52 -0.73 7.14
N GLN A 54 -15.33 -0.51 8.20
CA GLN A 54 -16.40 -1.43 8.60
C GLN A 54 -17.43 -1.70 7.49
N ARG A 55 -17.68 -0.72 6.62
CA ARG A 55 -18.74 -0.80 5.62
C ARG A 55 -18.22 -0.78 4.19
N GLU A 56 -16.94 -1.07 4.00
CA GLU A 56 -16.31 -1.10 2.68
C GLU A 56 -15.85 -2.51 2.33
N THR A 57 -15.90 -2.83 1.04
CA THR A 57 -15.18 -3.99 0.51
C THR A 57 -13.68 -3.66 0.46
N VAL A 58 -12.82 -4.68 0.33
CA VAL A 58 -11.37 -4.44 0.19
C VAL A 58 -11.08 -3.57 -1.04
N TYR A 59 -11.81 -3.76 -2.13
CA TYR A 59 -11.64 -2.93 -3.33
C TYR A 59 -11.99 -1.46 -3.06
N GLN A 60 -13.13 -1.21 -2.41
CA GLN A 60 -13.55 0.15 -2.07
C GLN A 60 -12.55 0.84 -1.14
N SER A 61 -12.04 0.12 -0.14
CA SER A 61 -11.03 0.66 0.77
C SER A 61 -9.73 0.98 0.03
N ALA A 62 -9.29 0.11 -0.89
CA ALA A 62 -8.09 0.37 -1.68
C ALA A 62 -8.21 1.65 -2.51
N LEU A 63 -9.34 1.86 -3.15
CA LEU A 63 -9.58 3.08 -3.94
C LEU A 63 -9.65 4.34 -3.06
N ARG A 64 -10.30 4.23 -1.90
CA ARG A 64 -10.39 5.36 -0.97
C ARG A 64 -9.01 5.76 -0.46
N GLU A 65 -8.23 4.79 0.01
CA GLU A 65 -6.87 5.07 0.50
C GLU A 65 -5.97 5.64 -0.59
N LEU A 66 -6.07 5.10 -1.78
CA LEU A 66 -5.32 5.60 -2.93
C LEU A 66 -5.61 7.09 -3.17
N GLN A 67 -6.88 7.47 -3.17
CA GLN A 67 -7.28 8.86 -3.37
C GLN A 67 -6.87 9.75 -2.20
N GLU A 68 -7.09 9.30 -0.97
CA GLU A 68 -6.77 10.09 0.23
C GLU A 68 -5.28 10.37 0.36
N GLU A 69 -4.43 9.37 0.07
CA GLU A 69 -2.99 9.51 0.29
C GLU A 69 -2.23 10.09 -0.89
N THR A 70 -2.76 9.98 -2.10
CA THR A 70 -2.02 10.38 -3.31
C THR A 70 -2.73 11.42 -4.15
N GLY A 71 -4.01 11.68 -3.88
CA GLY A 71 -4.80 12.60 -4.70
C GLY A 71 -5.08 12.11 -6.11
N LEU A 72 -4.81 10.83 -6.40
CA LEU A 72 -5.00 10.28 -7.74
C LEU A 72 -6.49 10.28 -8.10
N HIS A 73 -6.83 10.96 -9.20
CA HIS A 73 -8.19 11.02 -9.72
C HIS A 73 -8.27 10.30 -11.06
N LEU A 74 -9.08 9.24 -11.10
CA LEU A 74 -9.34 8.48 -12.31
C LEU A 74 -10.84 8.21 -12.39
N LEU A 75 -11.35 8.07 -13.60
CA LEU A 75 -12.75 7.67 -13.78
C LEU A 75 -12.93 6.25 -13.24
N PRO A 76 -14.07 5.97 -12.57
CA PRO A 76 -14.31 4.63 -12.00
C PRO A 76 -14.13 3.49 -13.00
N GLY A 77 -14.55 3.69 -14.24
CA GLY A 77 -14.38 2.68 -15.29
C GLY A 77 -12.93 2.46 -15.68
N ASP A 78 -12.11 3.51 -15.69
CA ASP A 78 -10.70 3.41 -16.05
C ASP A 78 -9.92 2.63 -15.00
N ILE A 79 -10.15 2.93 -13.72
CA ILE A 79 -9.45 2.23 -12.64
C ILE A 79 -9.91 0.76 -12.55
N ALA A 80 -11.19 0.49 -12.71
CA ALA A 80 -11.70 -0.89 -12.70
C ALA A 80 -11.12 -1.71 -13.85
N HIS A 81 -10.99 -1.11 -15.03
CA HIS A 81 -10.40 -1.77 -16.19
C HIS A 81 -8.90 -2.04 -16.00
N ALA A 82 -8.21 -1.20 -15.24
CA ALA A 82 -6.78 -1.34 -14.97
C ALA A 82 -6.46 -2.44 -13.96
N LEU A 83 -7.43 -2.94 -13.21
CA LEU A 83 -7.20 -3.95 -12.18
C LEU A 83 -6.71 -5.26 -12.81
N LYS A 84 -5.51 -5.71 -12.39
CA LYS A 84 -4.89 -6.94 -12.88
C LYS A 84 -5.06 -8.11 -11.92
N GLY A 85 -5.18 -7.85 -10.64
CA GLY A 85 -5.38 -8.90 -9.66
C GLY A 85 -5.27 -8.41 -8.24
N VAL A 86 -5.61 -9.30 -7.31
CA VAL A 86 -5.53 -9.05 -5.87
C VAL A 86 -4.81 -10.25 -5.27
N ARG A 87 -3.83 -9.99 -4.39
CA ARG A 87 -3.13 -11.04 -3.65
C ARG A 87 -3.18 -10.73 -2.17
N VAL A 88 -3.28 -11.80 -1.37
CA VAL A 88 -3.27 -11.71 0.09
C VAL A 88 -1.86 -11.96 0.59
N PHE A 89 -1.38 -11.08 1.46
CA PHE A 89 -0.10 -11.24 2.16
C PHE A 89 -0.40 -11.36 3.64
N ASP A 90 -0.11 -12.52 4.21
CA ASP A 90 -0.62 -12.90 5.52
C ASP A 90 0.43 -13.52 6.45
N HIS A 91 1.72 -13.30 6.20
CA HIS A 91 2.74 -13.79 7.10
C HIS A 91 2.48 -13.23 8.52
N PRO A 92 2.51 -14.08 9.56
CA PRO A 92 2.16 -13.64 10.92
C PRO A 92 2.98 -12.46 11.44
N ASP A 93 4.23 -12.34 11.02
CA ASP A 93 5.15 -11.32 11.52
C ASP A 93 5.42 -10.19 10.53
N ARG A 94 4.57 -10.03 9.51
CA ARG A 94 4.79 -9.02 8.49
C ARG A 94 4.68 -7.57 8.98
N SER A 95 3.97 -7.33 10.10
CA SER A 95 3.76 -5.99 10.64
C SER A 95 4.07 -5.94 12.14
N GLN A 96 4.69 -4.85 12.57
CA GLN A 96 4.96 -4.60 13.99
C GLN A 96 3.70 -4.27 14.78
N ARG A 97 2.60 -3.93 14.12
CA ARG A 97 1.36 -3.55 14.78
C ARG A 97 0.54 -4.73 15.30
N GLY A 98 0.93 -5.95 14.94
CA GLY A 98 0.24 -7.16 15.34
C GLY A 98 -0.05 -8.06 14.16
N ARG A 99 -1.11 -8.85 14.26
CA ARG A 99 -1.53 -9.75 13.19
C ARG A 99 -2.30 -8.96 12.14
N VAL A 100 -1.65 -8.66 11.02
CA VAL A 100 -2.22 -7.87 9.93
C VAL A 100 -2.19 -8.65 8.63
N ILE A 101 -3.34 -8.78 7.99
CA ILE A 101 -3.49 -9.42 6.68
C ILE A 101 -3.83 -8.32 5.68
N THR A 102 -3.03 -8.17 4.64
CA THR A 102 -3.31 -7.16 3.62
C THR A 102 -3.78 -7.80 2.32
N HIS A 103 -4.70 -7.10 1.64
CA HIS A 103 -5.17 -7.42 0.29
C HIS A 103 -4.55 -6.39 -0.65
N ALA A 104 -3.49 -6.80 -1.35
CA ALA A 104 -2.78 -5.92 -2.27
C ALA A 104 -3.43 -5.97 -3.65
N HIS A 105 -3.89 -4.81 -4.12
CA HIS A 105 -4.54 -4.64 -5.42
C HIS A 105 -3.54 -4.13 -6.42
N HIS A 106 -3.38 -4.84 -7.54
CA HIS A 106 -2.46 -4.47 -8.61
C HIS A 106 -3.23 -3.87 -9.78
N PHE A 107 -2.90 -2.63 -10.11
CA PHE A 107 -3.49 -1.90 -11.24
C PHE A 107 -2.39 -1.56 -12.24
N ASP A 108 -2.69 -1.64 -13.52
CA ASP A 108 -1.79 -1.21 -14.59
C ASP A 108 -2.53 -0.24 -15.50
N LEU A 109 -2.14 1.03 -15.43
CA LEU A 109 -2.74 2.09 -16.23
C LEU A 109 -2.21 2.16 -17.66
N GLY A 110 -1.19 1.33 -17.97
CA GLY A 110 -0.60 1.29 -19.31
C GLY A 110 0.36 2.45 -19.58
N ALA A 111 0.51 2.80 -20.84
CA ALA A 111 1.50 3.77 -21.29
C ALA A 111 1.00 5.22 -21.32
N ARG A 112 -0.08 5.50 -20.63
CA ARG A 112 -0.63 6.87 -20.56
C ARG A 112 0.31 7.82 -19.81
N ARG A 113 0.07 9.12 -20.00
CA ARG A 113 0.80 10.15 -19.23
C ARG A 113 0.59 9.91 -17.73
N LEU A 114 1.66 10.10 -16.95
CA LEU A 114 1.59 9.97 -15.49
C LEU A 114 0.59 10.96 -14.91
N PRO A 115 -0.46 10.50 -14.21
CA PRO A 115 -1.41 11.40 -13.55
C PRO A 115 -0.73 12.21 -12.44
N GLU A 116 -1.25 13.40 -12.15
CA GLU A 116 -0.77 14.20 -11.04
C GLU A 116 -1.10 13.54 -9.72
N VAL A 117 -0.13 13.57 -8.81
CA VAL A 117 -0.27 13.05 -7.45
C VAL A 117 0.38 14.02 -6.47
N SER A 118 -0.07 13.98 -5.21
CA SER A 118 0.52 14.74 -4.12
C SER A 118 0.21 14.06 -2.81
N GLY A 119 1.16 14.06 -1.87
CA GLY A 119 0.93 13.48 -0.56
C GLY A 119 -0.14 14.24 0.20
N SER A 120 -0.98 13.49 0.92
CA SER A 120 -2.00 14.04 1.80
C SER A 120 -2.38 12.98 2.83
N ASP A 121 -3.20 13.37 3.81
CA ASP A 121 -3.58 12.54 4.94
C ASP A 121 -2.31 12.05 5.66
N ASP A 122 -2.08 10.75 5.79
CA ASP A 122 -0.94 10.18 6.49
C ASP A 122 0.33 10.08 5.62
N ALA A 123 0.30 10.57 4.39
CA ALA A 123 1.43 10.54 3.47
C ALA A 123 2.12 11.90 3.40
N LEU A 124 3.43 11.95 3.69
CA LEU A 124 4.24 13.16 3.54
C LEU A 124 4.39 13.55 2.08
N SER A 125 4.48 12.56 1.19
CA SER A 125 4.60 12.77 -0.24
C SER A 125 4.07 11.58 -1.00
N ALA A 126 3.72 11.80 -2.26
CA ALA A 126 3.38 10.76 -3.21
C ALA A 126 4.14 11.04 -4.50
N SER A 127 4.68 10.00 -5.13
CA SER A 127 5.48 10.17 -6.35
C SER A 127 5.47 8.91 -7.21
N TRP A 128 5.66 9.11 -8.50
CA TRP A 128 5.87 8.03 -9.45
C TRP A 128 7.36 7.69 -9.51
N VAL A 129 7.71 6.45 -9.18
CA VAL A 129 9.09 5.97 -9.13
C VAL A 129 9.31 4.98 -10.27
N PRO A 130 10.36 5.17 -11.08
CA PRO A 130 10.68 4.21 -12.14
C PRO A 130 10.88 2.80 -11.57
N ILE A 131 10.27 1.80 -12.20
CA ILE A 131 10.36 0.41 -11.74
C ILE A 131 11.83 -0.04 -11.64
N GLY A 132 12.66 0.40 -12.58
CA GLY A 132 14.08 0.05 -12.57
C GLY A 132 14.89 0.56 -11.37
N GLU A 133 14.35 1.50 -10.61
CA GLU A 133 15.02 2.05 -9.42
C GLU A 133 14.63 1.32 -8.13
N LEU A 134 13.58 0.49 -8.16
CA LEU A 134 13.01 -0.08 -6.92
C LEU A 134 13.98 -1.03 -6.22
N ALA A 135 14.70 -1.86 -6.95
CA ALA A 135 15.62 -2.84 -6.34
C ALA A 135 16.69 -2.17 -5.48
N ALA A 136 17.18 -0.98 -5.90
CA ALA A 136 18.16 -0.22 -5.13
C ALA A 136 17.57 0.44 -3.87
N MET A 137 16.25 0.44 -3.73
CA MET A 137 15.55 1.07 -2.61
C MET A 137 15.05 0.05 -1.58
N GLU A 138 15.40 -1.21 -1.72
CA GLU A 138 14.82 -2.31 -0.93
C GLU A 138 14.79 -2.03 0.58
N ASP A 139 15.89 -1.54 1.14
CA ASP A 139 16.03 -1.29 2.58
C ASP A 139 15.34 0.00 3.06
N ARG A 140 14.68 0.73 2.16
CA ARG A 140 13.99 1.99 2.47
C ARG A 140 12.47 1.83 2.50
N PHE A 141 11.98 0.61 2.42
CA PHE A 141 10.54 0.31 2.44
C PHE A 141 10.04 -0.08 3.83
N HIS A 142 8.80 0.31 4.10
CA HIS A 142 8.08 -0.05 5.32
C HIS A 142 7.63 -1.51 5.27
N ASP A 143 7.72 -2.19 6.41
CA ASP A 143 7.26 -3.59 6.56
C ASP A 143 7.73 -4.47 5.38
N ASP A 144 6.81 -5.24 4.79
CA ASP A 144 7.08 -6.12 3.65
C ASP A 144 6.69 -5.52 2.30
N HIS A 145 6.53 -4.19 2.21
CA HIS A 145 6.06 -3.55 0.98
C HIS A 145 6.98 -3.80 -0.22
N PHE A 146 8.29 -3.89 -0.01
CA PHE A 146 9.19 -4.28 -1.10
C PHE A 146 8.88 -5.70 -1.59
N HIS A 147 8.61 -6.63 -0.66
CA HIS A 147 8.26 -8.01 -1.01
C HIS A 147 6.95 -8.05 -1.81
N ILE A 148 5.96 -7.22 -1.45
CA ILE A 148 4.71 -7.11 -2.20
C ILE A 148 5.00 -6.64 -3.63
N LEU A 149 5.79 -5.59 -3.79
CA LEU A 149 6.21 -5.10 -5.12
C LEU A 149 6.92 -6.18 -5.91
N ASP A 150 7.89 -6.86 -5.30
CA ASP A 150 8.66 -7.91 -5.94
C ASP A 150 7.77 -9.07 -6.38
N SER A 151 6.79 -9.43 -5.56
CA SER A 151 5.85 -10.52 -5.87
C SER A 151 5.06 -10.26 -7.14
N PHE A 152 4.67 -9.00 -7.40
CA PHE A 152 3.93 -8.64 -8.60
C PHE A 152 4.83 -8.32 -9.80
N LEU A 153 5.99 -7.71 -9.56
CA LEU A 153 6.81 -7.13 -10.62
C LEU A 153 8.08 -7.92 -10.97
N GLY A 154 8.47 -8.89 -10.12
CA GLY A 154 9.67 -9.69 -10.37
C GLY A 154 10.96 -8.89 -10.30
N LEU A 155 11.10 -8.02 -9.29
CA LEU A 155 12.22 -7.08 -9.19
C LEU A 155 13.56 -7.74 -8.92
N THR A 156 13.58 -8.90 -8.24
CA THR A 156 14.81 -9.61 -7.90
C THR A 156 15.30 -10.54 -9.00
N GLY A 157 14.59 -10.63 -10.11
CA GLY A 157 15.04 -11.34 -11.30
C GLY A 157 15.07 -12.86 -11.21
N THR A 158 14.44 -13.45 -10.22
CA THR A 158 14.42 -14.91 -10.06
C THR A 158 13.09 -15.53 -10.39
#